data_4ed131d3d7e10db9bef6a329f4b5f8cd
#
_entry.id   4ed131d3d7e10db9bef6a329f4b5f8cd
#
_cell.length_a   1.000
_cell.length_b   1.000
_cell.length_c   1.000
_cell.angle_alpha   90.00
_cell.angle_beta   90.00
_cell.angle_gamma   90.00
#
_symmetry.space_group_name_H-M   'P 1'
#
loop_
_entity.id
_entity.type
_entity.pdbx_description
1 polymer ?
#
loop_
_entity_poly.entity_id
_entity_poly.type
_entity_poly.pdbx_seq_one_letter_code
_entity_poly.pdbx_strand_id
1 'polypeptide(L)'
;ALVLLRDEEAGKLVNEEEIKSRAVYSVEQHGIVFLDEIDKVAKGSGQSSGGEVSREGVQRDLLPLIEGSTVSTKYGMVKTDHILFIASGAFHLSRPSDLIPELQGRLPIRVELDALTPNDFKRILTEPSASLTKQYQALLATEGLDVEFTPDGIERIAQISWQVNEGTENIGARRLHTVMERLLEEASFRGGDMESPLVIDGDYVNAQLGELAVDEDLSRYIL
;
A
#
# COMPACT_ATOMS: atom_id res chain seq x y z
N ALA A 1 32.41 21.61 -11.41
CA ALA A 1 32.99 22.60 -10.49
C ALA A 1 31.89 23.48 -9.83
N LEU A 2 31.08 24.24 -10.62
CA LEU A 2 30.05 25.13 -10.05
C LEU A 2 28.99 24.39 -9.23
N VAL A 3 28.54 23.21 -9.61
CA VAL A 3 27.57 22.41 -8.85
C VAL A 3 28.15 21.98 -7.50
N LEU A 4 29.38 21.49 -7.49
CA LEU A 4 30.08 21.10 -6.26
C LEU A 4 30.29 22.28 -5.30
N LEU A 5 30.69 23.45 -5.83
CA LEU A 5 30.86 24.65 -5.02
C LEU A 5 29.52 25.14 -4.46
N ARG A 6 28.45 25.08 -5.25
CA ARG A 6 27.10 25.43 -4.78
C ARG A 6 26.64 24.50 -3.66
N ASP A 7 26.85 23.19 -3.82
CA ASP A 7 26.43 22.20 -2.82
C ASP A 7 27.27 22.31 -1.54
N GLU A 8 28.56 22.65 -1.66
CA GLU A 8 29.42 22.94 -0.50
C GLU A 8 28.97 24.20 0.25
N GLU A 9 28.67 25.29 -0.48
CA GLU A 9 28.20 26.54 0.14
C GLU A 9 26.79 26.37 0.74
N ALA A 10 25.88 25.63 0.06
CA ALA A 10 24.58 25.30 0.60
C ALA A 10 24.67 24.50 1.89
N GLY A 11 25.64 23.53 1.96
CA GLY A 11 25.89 22.77 3.18
C GLY A 11 26.35 23.63 4.37
N LYS A 12 27.09 24.72 4.12
CA LYS A 12 27.51 25.66 5.16
C LYS A 12 26.35 26.51 5.73
N LEU A 13 25.27 26.69 4.94
CA LEU A 13 24.08 27.44 5.36
C LEU A 13 23.09 26.58 6.15
N VAL A 14 23.29 25.26 6.19
CA VAL A 14 22.42 24.31 6.86
C VAL A 14 23.02 23.94 8.24
N ASN A 15 22.28 24.20 9.30
CA ASN A 15 22.63 23.77 10.64
C ASN A 15 22.03 22.37 10.91
N GLU A 16 22.85 21.33 10.80
CA GLU A 16 22.43 19.93 11.02
C GLU A 16 21.81 19.70 12.40
N GLU A 17 22.35 20.32 13.44
CA GLU A 17 21.83 20.19 14.81
C GLU A 17 20.43 20.82 14.94
N GLU A 18 20.21 21.95 14.27
CA GLU A 18 18.89 22.57 14.24
C GLU A 18 17.88 21.69 13.46
N ILE A 19 18.29 21.11 12.34
CA ILE A 19 17.44 20.18 11.57
C ILE A 19 17.07 18.96 12.43
N LYS A 20 18.03 18.33 13.10
CA LYS A 20 17.77 17.20 13.99
C LYS A 20 16.81 17.57 15.12
N SER A 21 17.06 18.70 15.77
CA SER A 21 16.21 19.20 16.86
C SER A 21 14.77 19.46 16.38
N ARG A 22 14.61 20.11 15.23
CA ARG A 22 13.29 20.36 14.63
C ARG A 22 12.60 19.08 14.18
N ALA A 23 13.35 18.11 13.64
CA ALA A 23 12.81 16.81 13.25
C ALA A 23 12.30 16.02 14.45
N VAL A 24 13.07 15.94 15.55
CA VAL A 24 12.66 15.30 16.80
C VAL A 24 11.40 15.98 17.35
N TYR A 25 11.38 17.31 17.44
CA TYR A 25 10.22 18.06 17.88
C TYR A 25 8.99 17.77 16.99
N SER A 26 9.17 17.75 15.68
CA SER A 26 8.06 17.49 14.73
C SER A 26 7.50 16.10 14.90
N VAL A 27 8.35 15.08 15.09
CA VAL A 27 7.91 13.71 15.37
C VAL A 27 7.14 13.64 16.68
N GLU A 28 7.66 14.25 17.74
CA GLU A 28 7.01 14.24 19.06
C GLU A 28 5.64 14.92 19.07
N GLN A 29 5.45 16.00 18.27
CA GLN A 29 4.22 16.80 18.31
C GLN A 29 3.23 16.47 17.17
N HIS A 30 3.72 15.94 16.05
CA HIS A 30 2.92 15.73 14.84
C HIS A 30 3.15 14.36 14.20
N GLY A 31 3.87 13.46 14.88
CA GLY A 31 4.17 12.12 14.37
C GLY A 31 2.93 11.25 14.24
N ILE A 32 2.92 10.41 13.21
CA ILE A 32 1.92 9.36 13.00
C ILE A 32 2.68 8.04 12.83
N VAL A 33 2.26 7.03 13.56
CA VAL A 33 2.80 5.67 13.47
C VAL A 33 1.70 4.72 13.00
N PHE A 34 1.96 4.00 11.93
CA PHE A 34 1.09 2.93 11.45
C PHE A 34 1.61 1.57 11.94
N LEU A 35 0.71 0.80 12.54
CA LEU A 35 0.92 -0.59 12.96
C LEU A 35 0.09 -1.47 12.06
N ASP A 36 0.70 -2.01 11.01
CA ASP A 36 -0.02 -2.89 10.09
C ASP A 36 -0.08 -4.33 10.59
N GLU A 37 -1.07 -5.08 10.12
CA GLU A 37 -1.29 -6.49 10.47
C GLU A 37 -1.40 -6.76 11.97
N ILE A 38 -2.04 -5.88 12.75
CA ILE A 38 -2.23 -6.05 14.21
C ILE A 38 -3.02 -7.31 14.55
N ASP A 39 -3.81 -7.85 13.63
CA ASP A 39 -4.54 -9.11 13.77
C ASP A 39 -3.60 -10.32 13.92
N LYS A 40 -2.35 -10.25 13.43
CA LYS A 40 -1.35 -11.33 13.55
C LYS A 40 -0.86 -11.53 14.99
N VAL A 41 -0.96 -10.48 15.81
CA VAL A 41 -0.61 -10.55 17.24
C VAL A 41 -1.83 -10.76 18.15
N ALA A 42 -3.05 -10.75 17.59
CA ALA A 42 -4.28 -11.10 18.32
C ALA A 42 -4.29 -12.59 18.68
N LYS A 43 -5.07 -12.96 19.72
CA LYS A 43 -5.25 -14.37 20.09
C LYS A 43 -5.95 -15.09 18.94
N GLY A 44 -5.30 -16.12 18.38
CA GLY A 44 -5.93 -16.96 17.36
C GLY A 44 -6.87 -17.98 18.00
N SER A 45 -7.93 -18.34 17.29
CA SER A 45 -8.89 -19.39 17.70
C SER A 45 -8.33 -20.83 17.63
N GLY A 46 -7.04 -21.02 17.33
CA GLY A 46 -6.38 -22.32 17.15
C GLY A 46 -5.46 -22.69 18.31
N GLN A 47 -5.67 -23.85 18.87
CA GLN A 47 -4.89 -24.47 19.93
C GLN A 47 -3.42 -24.65 19.60
N SER A 48 -2.55 -23.78 20.10
CA SER A 48 -1.16 -24.14 20.39
C SER A 48 -0.60 -23.25 21.49
N SER A 49 -0.41 -23.83 22.65
CA SER A 49 -0.02 -23.15 23.90
C SER A 49 1.34 -22.39 23.85
N GLY A 50 2.19 -22.62 22.87
CA GLY A 50 3.50 -21.98 22.77
C GLY A 50 3.50 -20.66 21.96
N GLY A 51 2.59 -20.50 21.00
CA GLY A 51 2.51 -19.29 20.16
C GLY A 51 1.70 -18.14 20.79
N GLU A 52 0.79 -18.44 21.70
CA GLU A 52 -0.05 -17.43 22.37
C GLU A 52 0.77 -16.53 23.30
N VAL A 53 1.67 -17.11 24.10
CA VAL A 53 2.53 -16.36 25.02
C VAL A 53 3.42 -15.36 24.25
N SER A 54 3.92 -15.75 23.08
CA SER A 54 4.72 -14.87 22.21
C SER A 54 3.89 -13.72 21.64
N ARG A 55 2.66 -13.97 21.18
CA ARG A 55 1.78 -12.93 20.60
C ARG A 55 1.32 -11.92 21.66
N GLU A 56 0.93 -12.39 22.83
CA GLU A 56 0.57 -11.52 23.94
C GLU A 56 1.80 -10.69 24.40
N GLY A 57 3.00 -11.27 24.39
CA GLY A 57 4.25 -10.56 24.68
C GLY A 57 4.45 -9.37 23.73
N VAL A 58 4.29 -9.56 22.42
CA VAL A 58 4.41 -8.46 21.44
C VAL A 58 3.38 -7.36 21.71
N GLN A 59 2.12 -7.71 22.03
CA GLN A 59 1.10 -6.71 22.38
C GLN A 59 1.51 -5.92 23.65
N ARG A 60 2.08 -6.57 24.65
CA ARG A 60 2.57 -5.91 25.88
C ARG A 60 3.79 -5.03 25.61
N ASP A 61 4.65 -5.39 24.66
CA ASP A 61 5.81 -4.58 24.25
C ASP A 61 5.40 -3.31 23.49
N LEU A 62 4.23 -3.32 22.80
CA LEU A 62 3.67 -2.15 22.13
C LEU A 62 3.02 -1.15 23.09
N LEU A 63 2.54 -1.60 24.27
CA LEU A 63 1.84 -0.74 25.20
C LEU A 63 2.64 0.49 25.64
N PRO A 64 3.89 0.38 26.10
CA PRO A 64 4.66 1.56 26.51
C PRO A 64 4.79 2.60 25.40
N LEU A 65 4.89 2.16 24.14
CA LEU A 65 4.98 3.07 22.98
C LEU A 65 3.68 3.85 22.78
N ILE A 66 2.55 3.16 22.91
CA ILE A 66 1.21 3.76 22.68
C ILE A 66 0.76 4.58 23.91
N GLU A 67 1.19 4.18 25.12
CA GLU A 67 0.87 4.89 26.38
C GLU A 67 1.71 6.14 26.61
N GLY A 68 2.85 6.25 25.93
CA GLY A 68 3.82 7.32 26.09
C GLY A 68 5.10 6.83 26.77
N SER A 69 6.17 6.86 26.04
CA SER A 69 7.50 6.49 26.53
C SER A 69 8.58 7.31 25.82
N THR A 70 9.81 7.20 26.31
CA THR A 70 10.95 7.84 25.66
C THR A 70 11.77 6.79 24.94
N VAL A 71 11.88 6.91 23.63
CA VAL A 71 12.60 5.97 22.75
C VAL A 71 13.93 6.57 22.32
N SER A 72 15.01 5.80 22.44
CA SER A 72 16.32 6.22 21.94
C SER A 72 16.40 5.97 20.44
N THR A 73 16.76 7.00 19.70
CA THR A 73 16.98 6.94 18.25
C THR A 73 18.39 7.44 17.90
N LYS A 74 18.83 7.21 16.67
CA LYS A 74 20.11 7.76 16.16
C LYS A 74 20.15 9.29 16.12
N TYR A 75 18.99 9.96 16.25
CA TYR A 75 18.87 11.42 16.24
C TYR A 75 18.59 12.02 17.61
N GLY A 76 18.53 11.20 18.64
CA GLY A 76 18.24 11.60 20.02
C GLY A 76 17.07 10.85 20.62
N MET A 77 16.67 11.26 21.80
CA MET A 77 15.51 10.71 22.51
C MET A 77 14.22 11.29 21.95
N VAL A 78 13.25 10.45 21.72
CA VAL A 78 11.91 10.82 21.19
C VAL A 78 10.84 10.39 22.19
N LYS A 79 9.98 11.31 22.58
CA LYS A 79 8.80 11.03 23.41
C LYS A 79 7.61 10.70 22.54
N THR A 80 6.88 9.63 22.90
CA THR A 80 5.75 9.13 22.09
C THR A 80 4.38 9.61 22.57
N ASP A 81 4.30 10.45 23.61
CA ASP A 81 3.08 10.89 24.28
C ASP A 81 2.06 11.56 23.36
N HIS A 82 2.51 12.28 22.34
CA HIS A 82 1.63 13.00 21.40
C HIS A 82 1.64 12.41 19.98
N ILE A 83 2.24 11.23 19.79
CA ILE A 83 2.24 10.52 18.52
C ILE A 83 0.88 9.85 18.32
N LEU A 84 0.28 10.02 17.14
CA LEU A 84 -0.92 9.32 16.76
C LEU A 84 -0.57 7.90 16.29
N PHE A 85 -1.16 6.89 16.95
CA PHE A 85 -1.03 5.50 16.51
C PHE A 85 -2.28 5.06 15.75
N ILE A 86 -2.09 4.51 14.56
CA ILE A 86 -3.14 3.94 13.71
C ILE A 86 -2.80 2.48 13.48
N ALA A 87 -3.64 1.58 13.98
CA ALA A 87 -3.46 0.15 13.77
C ALA A 87 -4.44 -0.36 12.71
N SER A 88 -3.96 -1.19 11.80
CA SER A 88 -4.76 -1.86 10.77
C SER A 88 -4.60 -3.37 10.85
N GLY A 89 -5.63 -4.11 10.43
CA GLY A 89 -5.61 -5.56 10.37
C GLY A 89 -6.85 -6.09 9.67
N ALA A 90 -6.72 -7.22 9.00
CA ALA A 90 -7.81 -7.84 8.24
C ALA A 90 -8.80 -8.60 9.15
N PHE A 91 -8.35 -9.11 10.31
CA PHE A 91 -9.16 -9.83 11.30
C PHE A 91 -10.01 -10.98 10.73
N HIS A 92 -9.53 -11.69 9.70
CA HIS A 92 -10.25 -12.82 9.09
C HIS A 92 -10.42 -14.01 10.05
N LEU A 93 -9.40 -14.27 10.89
CA LEU A 93 -9.36 -15.41 11.82
C LEU A 93 -9.44 -14.99 13.30
N SER A 94 -9.43 -13.70 13.57
CA SER A 94 -9.49 -13.12 14.90
C SER A 94 -10.41 -11.89 14.88
N ARG A 95 -10.68 -11.31 16.04
CA ARG A 95 -11.49 -10.11 16.18
C ARG A 95 -10.68 -9.02 16.90
N PRO A 96 -11.00 -7.76 16.75
CA PRO A 96 -10.38 -6.69 17.55
C PRO A 96 -10.54 -6.91 19.06
N SER A 97 -11.58 -7.65 19.49
CA SER A 97 -11.79 -8.06 20.88
C SER A 97 -10.82 -9.13 21.39
N ASP A 98 -10.05 -9.77 20.51
CA ASP A 98 -9.05 -10.78 20.85
C ASP A 98 -7.68 -10.16 21.16
N LEU A 99 -7.54 -8.85 20.98
CA LEU A 99 -6.42 -8.07 21.51
C LEU A 99 -6.55 -7.97 23.04
N ILE A 100 -5.42 -7.77 23.74
CA ILE A 100 -5.45 -7.59 25.20
C ILE A 100 -6.27 -6.35 25.56
N PRO A 101 -7.00 -6.36 26.71
CA PRO A 101 -7.90 -5.28 27.10
C PRO A 101 -7.21 -3.90 27.16
N GLU A 102 -5.96 -3.87 27.61
CA GLU A 102 -5.18 -2.66 27.72
C GLU A 102 -4.97 -2.01 26.35
N LEU A 103 -4.61 -2.81 25.33
CA LEU A 103 -4.41 -2.33 23.98
C LEU A 103 -5.73 -1.86 23.33
N GLN A 104 -6.81 -2.58 23.58
CA GLN A 104 -8.16 -2.15 23.14
C GLN A 104 -8.55 -0.79 23.72
N GLY A 105 -8.21 -0.54 24.99
CA GLY A 105 -8.46 0.74 25.65
C GLY A 105 -7.66 1.91 25.07
N ARG A 106 -6.50 1.63 24.48
CA ARG A 106 -5.62 2.64 23.85
C ARG A 106 -5.91 2.88 22.36
N LEU A 107 -6.63 1.94 21.74
CA LEU A 107 -7.11 2.04 20.34
C LEU A 107 -8.67 2.03 20.33
N PRO A 108 -9.32 3.05 20.95
CA PRO A 108 -10.76 3.03 21.18
C PRO A 108 -11.59 3.33 19.93
N ILE A 109 -11.00 4.03 18.96
CA ILE A 109 -11.70 4.41 17.72
C ILE A 109 -11.53 3.25 16.73
N ARG A 110 -12.65 2.72 16.27
CA ARG A 110 -12.69 1.62 15.30
C ARG A 110 -13.38 2.10 14.04
N VAL A 111 -12.75 1.80 12.91
CA VAL A 111 -13.27 2.10 11.58
C VAL A 111 -13.21 0.80 10.78
N GLU A 112 -14.32 0.43 10.17
CA GLU A 112 -14.40 -0.68 9.21
C GLU A 112 -14.34 -0.09 7.81
N LEU A 113 -13.52 -0.68 6.95
CA LEU A 113 -13.39 -0.28 5.55
C LEU A 113 -14.24 -1.20 4.69
N ASP A 114 -15.03 -0.61 3.81
CA ASP A 114 -15.83 -1.35 2.83
C ASP A 114 -14.95 -1.93 1.71
N ALA A 115 -15.42 -3.02 1.09
CA ALA A 115 -14.80 -3.56 -0.12
C ALA A 115 -14.89 -2.54 -1.26
N LEU A 116 -13.86 -2.50 -2.11
CA LEU A 116 -13.81 -1.59 -3.25
C LEU A 116 -14.86 -1.97 -4.31
N THR A 117 -15.58 -0.98 -4.80
CA THR A 117 -16.51 -1.12 -5.92
C THR A 117 -15.80 -0.94 -7.27
N PRO A 118 -16.40 -1.34 -8.40
CA PRO A 118 -15.85 -1.04 -9.74
C PRO A 118 -15.55 0.45 -9.94
N ASN A 119 -16.39 1.32 -9.40
CA ASN A 119 -16.18 2.77 -9.49
C ASN A 119 -14.96 3.23 -8.68
N ASP A 120 -14.69 2.60 -7.53
CA ASP A 120 -13.49 2.91 -6.74
C ASP A 120 -12.24 2.47 -7.48
N PHE A 121 -12.24 1.29 -8.11
CA PHE A 121 -11.13 0.85 -8.97
C PHE A 121 -10.88 1.83 -10.13
N LYS A 122 -11.93 2.33 -10.79
CA LYS A 122 -11.83 3.34 -11.85
C LYS A 122 -11.19 4.64 -11.33
N ARG A 123 -11.62 5.10 -10.16
CA ARG A 123 -11.06 6.30 -9.51
C ARG A 123 -9.59 6.11 -9.15
N ILE A 124 -9.20 4.96 -8.61
CA ILE A 124 -7.81 4.63 -8.29
C ILE A 124 -6.92 4.63 -9.55
N LEU A 125 -7.44 4.18 -10.69
CA LEU A 125 -6.72 4.20 -11.97
C LEU A 125 -6.53 5.61 -12.55
N THR A 126 -7.33 6.60 -12.15
CA THR A 126 -7.38 7.91 -12.82
C THR A 126 -7.08 9.12 -11.94
N GLU A 127 -7.60 9.16 -10.71
CA GLU A 127 -7.55 10.35 -9.85
C GLU A 127 -6.17 10.64 -9.23
N PRO A 128 -5.39 9.65 -8.75
CA PRO A 128 -4.09 9.93 -8.15
C PRO A 128 -3.14 10.62 -9.13
N SER A 129 -2.32 11.54 -8.62
CA SER A 129 -1.32 12.24 -9.45
C SER A 129 -0.34 11.29 -10.12
N ALA A 130 0.01 10.19 -9.44
CA ALA A 130 0.80 9.07 -9.94
C ALA A 130 -0.07 7.81 -10.05
N SER A 131 -1.19 7.88 -10.80
CA SER A 131 -2.05 6.72 -11.05
C SER A 131 -1.31 5.63 -11.82
N LEU A 132 -1.74 4.36 -11.67
CA LEU A 132 -1.10 3.23 -12.37
C LEU A 132 -1.06 3.42 -13.87
N THR A 133 -2.12 3.94 -14.48
CA THR A 133 -2.14 4.26 -15.92
C THR A 133 -0.99 5.17 -16.32
N LYS A 134 -0.76 6.25 -15.58
CA LYS A 134 0.35 7.19 -15.83
C LYS A 134 1.72 6.56 -15.57
N GLN A 135 1.83 5.70 -14.56
CA GLN A 135 3.08 5.00 -14.27
C GLN A 135 3.45 4.08 -15.42
N TYR A 136 2.52 3.28 -15.94
CA TYR A 136 2.78 2.39 -17.08
C TYR A 136 3.01 3.16 -18.38
N GLN A 137 2.29 4.26 -18.62
CA GLN A 137 2.59 5.15 -19.76
C GLN A 137 4.04 5.66 -19.72
N ALA A 138 4.47 6.16 -18.56
CA ALA A 138 5.84 6.65 -18.40
C ALA A 138 6.88 5.53 -18.52
N LEU A 139 6.58 4.34 -17.97
CA LEU A 139 7.48 3.18 -18.04
C LEU A 139 7.67 2.70 -19.49
N LEU A 140 6.57 2.47 -20.23
CA LEU A 140 6.63 1.95 -21.60
C LEU A 140 7.19 2.99 -22.58
N ALA A 141 6.98 4.27 -22.32
CA ALA A 141 7.63 5.33 -23.11
C ALA A 141 9.16 5.28 -23.03
N THR A 142 9.76 4.77 -21.94
CA THR A 142 11.22 4.58 -21.86
C THR A 142 11.74 3.50 -22.83
N GLU A 143 10.87 2.55 -23.17
CA GLU A 143 11.14 1.50 -24.16
C GLU A 143 10.68 1.86 -25.58
N GLY A 144 10.27 3.12 -25.79
CA GLY A 144 9.87 3.65 -27.10
C GLY A 144 8.44 3.28 -27.52
N LEU A 145 7.60 2.86 -26.59
CA LEU A 145 6.19 2.55 -26.82
C LEU A 145 5.28 3.55 -26.09
N ASP A 146 4.59 4.38 -26.87
CA ASP A 146 3.54 5.24 -26.32
C ASP A 146 2.26 4.42 -26.09
N VAL A 147 1.60 4.62 -24.94
CA VAL A 147 0.37 3.90 -24.56
C VAL A 147 -0.72 4.91 -24.25
N GLU A 148 -1.91 4.67 -24.78
CA GLU A 148 -3.10 5.47 -24.52
C GLU A 148 -4.20 4.61 -23.89
N PHE A 149 -4.67 4.98 -22.70
CA PHE A 149 -5.81 4.33 -22.05
C PHE A 149 -7.09 5.09 -22.37
N THR A 150 -8.03 4.44 -23.04
CA THR A 150 -9.34 5.02 -23.32
C THR A 150 -10.28 4.93 -22.11
N PRO A 151 -11.31 5.77 -22.02
CA PRO A 151 -12.27 5.70 -20.91
C PRO A 151 -12.99 4.36 -20.76
N ASP A 152 -13.30 3.68 -21.85
CA ASP A 152 -13.92 2.35 -21.87
C ASP A 152 -12.91 1.25 -21.50
N GLY A 153 -11.64 1.37 -21.91
CA GLY A 153 -10.55 0.51 -21.46
C GLY A 153 -10.36 0.58 -19.94
N ILE A 154 -10.30 1.78 -19.37
CA ILE A 154 -10.21 1.99 -17.92
C ILE A 154 -11.41 1.39 -17.19
N GLU A 155 -12.61 1.60 -17.70
CA GLU A 155 -13.85 1.01 -17.17
C GLU A 155 -13.77 -0.51 -17.15
N ARG A 156 -13.30 -1.10 -18.26
CA ARG A 156 -13.19 -2.55 -18.38
C ARG A 156 -12.13 -3.15 -17.47
N ILE A 157 -10.98 -2.51 -17.33
CA ILE A 157 -9.93 -2.89 -16.35
C ILE A 157 -10.49 -2.88 -14.93
N ALA A 158 -11.22 -1.83 -14.56
CA ALA A 158 -11.83 -1.70 -13.25
C ALA A 158 -12.87 -2.82 -12.97
N GLN A 159 -13.71 -3.15 -13.94
CA GLN A 159 -14.69 -4.23 -13.85
C GLN A 159 -14.03 -5.60 -13.66
N ILE A 160 -13.02 -5.92 -14.47
CA ILE A 160 -12.29 -7.20 -14.38
C ILE A 160 -11.58 -7.29 -13.03
N SER A 161 -10.91 -6.23 -12.58
CA SER A 161 -10.23 -6.21 -11.29
C SER A 161 -11.18 -6.47 -10.13
N TRP A 162 -12.38 -5.89 -10.17
CA TRP A 162 -13.42 -6.15 -9.18
C TRP A 162 -13.94 -7.59 -9.26
N GLN A 163 -14.25 -8.09 -10.47
CA GLN A 163 -14.74 -9.47 -10.65
C GLN A 163 -13.75 -10.49 -10.11
N VAL A 164 -12.46 -10.33 -10.39
CA VAL A 164 -11.41 -11.22 -9.88
C VAL A 164 -11.28 -11.14 -8.36
N ASN A 165 -11.41 -9.95 -7.76
CA ASN A 165 -11.42 -9.80 -6.30
C ASN A 165 -12.64 -10.48 -5.64
N GLU A 166 -13.81 -10.48 -6.29
CA GLU A 166 -15.00 -11.16 -5.77
C GLU A 166 -14.91 -12.69 -5.92
N GLY A 167 -14.30 -13.17 -7.02
CA GLY A 167 -14.17 -14.59 -7.30
C GLY A 167 -12.98 -15.27 -6.61
N THR A 168 -12.01 -14.51 -6.09
CA THR A 168 -10.79 -15.02 -5.46
C THR A 168 -10.58 -14.38 -4.10
N GLU A 169 -9.35 -14.43 -3.56
CA GLU A 169 -9.01 -13.67 -2.36
C GLU A 169 -9.06 -12.17 -2.64
N ASN A 170 -9.85 -11.44 -1.85
CA ASN A 170 -9.96 -10.00 -1.98
C ASN A 170 -8.70 -9.32 -1.42
N ILE A 171 -7.82 -8.88 -2.30
CA ILE A 171 -6.59 -8.15 -1.98
C ILE A 171 -6.72 -6.64 -2.21
N GLY A 172 -7.95 -6.14 -2.39
CA GLY A 172 -8.24 -4.73 -2.58
C GLY A 172 -7.56 -4.14 -3.82
N ALA A 173 -7.06 -2.91 -3.69
CA ALA A 173 -6.42 -2.19 -4.80
C ALA A 173 -5.13 -2.86 -5.34
N ARG A 174 -4.50 -3.76 -4.59
CA ARG A 174 -3.35 -4.54 -5.09
C ARG A 174 -3.70 -5.35 -6.33
N ARG A 175 -4.96 -5.75 -6.48
CA ARG A 175 -5.45 -6.45 -7.68
C ARG A 175 -5.21 -5.66 -8.97
N LEU A 176 -5.24 -4.35 -8.92
CA LEU A 176 -4.95 -3.52 -10.10
C LEU A 176 -3.51 -3.71 -10.61
N HIS A 177 -2.53 -3.90 -9.72
CA HIS A 177 -1.15 -4.15 -10.15
C HIS A 177 -1.05 -5.46 -10.93
N THR A 178 -1.59 -6.56 -10.39
CA THR A 178 -1.52 -7.87 -11.04
C THR A 178 -2.30 -7.88 -12.37
N VAL A 179 -3.45 -7.24 -12.41
CA VAL A 179 -4.26 -7.11 -13.64
C VAL A 179 -3.52 -6.27 -14.69
N MET A 180 -2.91 -5.15 -14.30
CA MET A 180 -2.15 -4.29 -15.21
C MET A 180 -0.87 -4.96 -15.71
N GLU A 181 -0.16 -5.69 -14.85
CA GLU A 181 1.01 -6.48 -15.25
C GLU A 181 0.64 -7.50 -16.33
N ARG A 182 -0.45 -8.22 -16.13
CA ARG A 182 -0.93 -9.22 -17.09
C ARG A 182 -1.42 -8.57 -18.38
N LEU A 183 -2.18 -7.47 -18.28
CA LEU A 183 -2.70 -6.72 -19.44
C LEU A 183 -1.58 -6.26 -20.36
N LEU A 184 -0.48 -5.81 -19.78
CA LEU A 184 0.63 -5.18 -20.50
C LEU A 184 1.86 -6.10 -20.65
N GLU A 185 1.73 -7.39 -20.34
CA GLU A 185 2.84 -8.36 -20.41
C GLU A 185 3.47 -8.41 -21.81
N GLU A 186 2.66 -8.56 -22.86
CA GLU A 186 3.15 -8.56 -24.25
C GLU A 186 3.73 -7.21 -24.63
N ALA A 187 3.07 -6.12 -24.26
CA ALA A 187 3.55 -4.77 -24.53
C ALA A 187 4.89 -4.47 -23.83
N SER A 188 5.05 -4.93 -22.59
CA SER A 188 6.30 -4.79 -21.84
C SER A 188 7.44 -5.63 -22.41
N PHE A 189 7.13 -6.81 -22.97
CA PHE A 189 8.12 -7.67 -23.57
C PHE A 189 8.59 -7.18 -24.95
N ARG A 190 7.68 -6.68 -25.78
CA ARG A 190 7.97 -6.26 -27.16
C ARG A 190 8.40 -4.79 -27.28
N GLY A 191 7.94 -3.95 -26.35
CA GLY A 191 8.32 -2.53 -26.31
C GLY A 191 8.16 -1.82 -27.66
N GLY A 192 9.21 -1.15 -28.10
CA GLY A 192 9.24 -0.39 -29.34
C GLY A 192 9.08 -1.19 -30.65
N ASP A 193 9.02 -2.53 -30.59
CA ASP A 193 8.69 -3.38 -31.76
C ASP A 193 7.18 -3.43 -32.04
N MET A 194 6.36 -2.84 -31.16
CA MET A 194 4.91 -2.74 -31.35
C MET A 194 4.52 -1.45 -32.10
N GLU A 195 3.33 -1.48 -32.68
CA GLU A 195 2.73 -0.29 -33.30
C GLU A 195 2.42 0.76 -32.23
N SER A 196 2.92 1.99 -32.43
CA SER A 196 2.77 3.08 -31.47
C SER A 196 1.93 4.22 -32.07
N PRO A 197 0.95 4.80 -31.31
CA PRO A 197 0.61 4.48 -29.93
C PRO A 197 -0.20 3.18 -29.80
N LEU A 198 0.08 2.40 -28.74
CA LEU A 198 -0.76 1.27 -28.35
C LEU A 198 -2.01 1.79 -27.63
N VAL A 199 -3.19 1.55 -28.22
CA VAL A 199 -4.46 1.97 -27.63
C VAL A 199 -5.05 0.85 -26.80
N ILE A 200 -5.23 1.10 -25.50
CA ILE A 200 -5.83 0.19 -24.52
C ILE A 200 -7.32 0.55 -24.38
N ASP A 201 -8.14 0.01 -25.24
CA ASP A 201 -9.58 0.11 -25.22
C ASP A 201 -10.26 -1.13 -24.61
N GLY A 202 -11.59 -1.15 -24.55
CA GLY A 202 -12.35 -2.26 -23.99
C GLY A 202 -12.13 -3.58 -24.74
N ASP A 203 -11.93 -3.54 -26.05
CA ASP A 203 -11.69 -4.73 -26.87
C ASP A 203 -10.29 -5.30 -26.63
N TYR A 204 -9.28 -4.45 -26.55
CA TYR A 204 -7.92 -4.87 -26.16
C TYR A 204 -7.91 -5.52 -24.78
N VAL A 205 -8.56 -4.89 -23.81
CA VAL A 205 -8.66 -5.43 -22.44
C VAL A 205 -9.36 -6.78 -22.43
N ASN A 206 -10.45 -6.94 -23.19
CA ASN A 206 -11.16 -8.22 -23.31
C ASN A 206 -10.29 -9.29 -23.98
N ALA A 207 -9.53 -8.94 -25.00
CA ALA A 207 -8.66 -9.88 -25.70
C ALA A 207 -7.54 -10.41 -24.77
N GLN A 208 -6.96 -9.56 -23.93
CA GLN A 208 -5.86 -9.93 -23.04
C GLN A 208 -6.32 -10.58 -21.72
N LEU A 209 -7.46 -10.15 -21.18
CA LEU A 209 -7.90 -10.50 -19.82
C LEU A 209 -9.25 -11.22 -19.78
N GLY A 210 -9.96 -11.37 -20.93
CA GLY A 210 -11.32 -11.92 -20.93
C GLY A 210 -11.43 -13.31 -20.37
N GLU A 211 -10.44 -14.16 -20.61
CA GLU A 211 -10.40 -15.55 -20.07
C GLU A 211 -10.18 -15.54 -18.55
N LEU A 212 -9.35 -14.62 -18.03
CA LEU A 212 -9.09 -14.48 -16.59
C LEU A 212 -10.33 -14.07 -15.78
N ALA A 213 -11.22 -13.30 -16.40
CA ALA A 213 -12.45 -12.85 -15.74
C ALA A 213 -13.48 -13.99 -15.59
N VAL A 214 -13.35 -15.07 -16.35
CA VAL A 214 -14.33 -16.18 -16.41
C VAL A 214 -13.80 -17.43 -15.70
N ASP A 215 -12.49 -17.66 -15.68
CA ASP A 215 -11.87 -18.87 -15.13
C ASP A 215 -11.22 -18.58 -13.76
N GLU A 216 -11.90 -19.05 -12.69
CA GLU A 216 -11.42 -18.90 -11.31
C GLU A 216 -10.07 -19.62 -11.06
N ASP A 217 -9.83 -20.74 -11.73
CA ASP A 217 -8.60 -21.50 -11.58
C ASP A 217 -7.43 -20.76 -12.24
N LEU A 218 -7.62 -20.21 -13.45
CA LEU A 218 -6.62 -19.35 -14.09
C LEU A 218 -6.34 -18.08 -13.26
N SER A 219 -7.36 -17.48 -12.68
CA SER A 219 -7.21 -16.31 -11.80
C SER A 219 -6.34 -16.61 -10.58
N ARG A 220 -6.43 -17.80 -9.99
CA ARG A 220 -5.63 -18.20 -8.82
C ARG A 220 -4.18 -18.50 -9.14
N TYR A 221 -3.88 -18.93 -10.36
CA TYR A 221 -2.52 -19.30 -10.77
C TYR A 221 -1.74 -18.14 -11.41
N ILE A 222 -2.42 -17.17 -11.99
CA ILE A 222 -1.80 -16.11 -12.80
C ILE A 222 -1.83 -14.77 -12.07
N LEU A 223 -2.76 -14.55 -11.16
CA LEU A 223 -2.97 -13.33 -10.40
C LEU A 223 -2.86 -13.57 -8.90
#